data_1d8ea7ee17693d579c5566746946f9e9
#
_entry.id   1d8ea7ee17693d579c5566746946f9e9
#
_cell.length_a   1.000
_cell.length_b   1.000
_cell.length_c   1.000
_cell.angle_alpha   90.00
_cell.angle_beta   90.00
_cell.angle_gamma   90.00
#
_symmetry.space_group_name_H-M   'P 1'
#
loop_
_entity.id
_entity.type
_entity.pdbx_description
1 polymer ?
#
loop_
_entity_poly.entity_id
_entity_poly.type
_entity_poly.pdbx_seq_one_letter_code
_entity_poly.pdbx_strand_id
1 'polypeptide(L)'
;MKKVTITVRAVSLIEEYAKQLEAEQGPGHVAVLEWQKEDPSYPHFVPQFALCFEKRDLVDPSRVMECDGKDVEVFQYAPDDLFGTDGQKFVDLRDNKFVVVDSNESAA
;
A
#
# COMPACT_ATOMS: atom_id res chain seq x y z
N MET A 1 2.87 5.61 17.63
CA MET A 1 2.98 5.08 16.26
C MET A 1 2.01 5.77 15.35
N LYS A 2 2.45 6.19 14.20
CA LYS A 2 1.60 6.91 13.27
C LYS A 2 0.77 5.93 12.44
N LYS A 3 -0.53 6.19 12.36
CA LYS A 3 -1.40 5.39 11.50
C LYS A 3 -1.37 5.92 10.08
N VAL A 4 -1.31 5.01 9.13
CA VAL A 4 -1.43 5.32 7.72
C VAL A 4 -2.63 4.56 7.19
N THR A 5 -3.53 5.26 6.52
CA THR A 5 -4.76 4.69 6.00
C THR A 5 -4.69 4.61 4.47
N ILE A 6 -5.11 3.47 3.94
CA ILE A 6 -5.22 3.30 2.48
C ILE A 6 -6.61 3.75 2.05
N THR A 7 -6.69 4.61 1.04
CA THR A 7 -7.97 5.11 0.55
C THR A 7 -8.79 4.02 -0.13
N VAL A 8 -10.10 4.24 -0.23
CA VAL A 8 -11.02 3.26 -0.80
C VAL A 8 -10.61 2.84 -2.21
N ARG A 9 -10.27 3.79 -3.08
CA ARG A 9 -9.90 3.43 -4.45
C ARG A 9 -8.58 2.68 -4.53
N ALA A 10 -7.64 2.99 -3.64
CA ALA A 10 -6.37 2.26 -3.59
C ALA A 10 -6.58 0.83 -3.09
N VAL A 11 -7.33 0.65 -2.01
CA VAL A 11 -7.57 -0.70 -1.47
C VAL A 11 -8.45 -1.52 -2.39
N SER A 12 -9.34 -0.90 -3.16
CA SER A 12 -10.18 -1.62 -4.11
C SER A 12 -9.35 -2.28 -5.20
N LEU A 13 -8.32 -1.59 -5.70
CA LEU A 13 -7.42 -2.17 -6.69
C LEU A 13 -6.60 -3.31 -6.07
N ILE A 14 -6.13 -3.13 -4.84
CA ILE A 14 -5.39 -4.18 -4.13
C ILE A 14 -6.27 -5.42 -3.95
N GLU A 15 -7.52 -5.23 -3.56
CA GLU A 15 -8.47 -6.33 -3.38
C GLU A 15 -8.70 -7.10 -4.67
N GLU A 16 -8.79 -6.39 -5.79
CA GLU A 16 -8.97 -7.01 -7.09
C GLU A 16 -7.80 -7.92 -7.45
N TYR A 17 -6.57 -7.44 -7.25
CA TYR A 17 -5.39 -8.25 -7.51
C TYR A 17 -5.28 -9.43 -6.52
N ALA A 18 -5.68 -9.21 -5.27
CA ALA A 18 -5.66 -10.27 -4.27
C ALA A 18 -6.60 -11.42 -4.65
N LYS A 19 -7.78 -11.10 -5.18
CA LYS A 19 -8.73 -12.10 -5.64
C LYS A 19 -8.19 -12.89 -6.82
N GLN A 20 -7.51 -12.22 -7.74
CA GLN A 20 -6.90 -12.89 -8.89
C GLN A 20 -5.81 -13.86 -8.43
N LEU A 21 -4.96 -13.44 -7.51
CA LEU A 21 -3.89 -14.29 -6.99
C LEU A 21 -4.45 -15.51 -6.26
N GLU A 22 -5.47 -15.30 -5.44
CA GLU A 22 -6.10 -16.40 -4.71
C GLU A 22 -6.71 -17.43 -5.65
N ALA A 23 -7.29 -16.96 -6.75
CA ALA A 23 -7.85 -17.86 -7.76
C ALA A 23 -6.76 -18.70 -8.45
N GLU A 24 -5.55 -18.16 -8.59
CA GLU A 24 -4.45 -18.84 -9.26
C GLU A 24 -3.61 -19.69 -8.32
N GLN A 25 -3.37 -19.22 -7.08
CA GLN A 25 -2.40 -19.83 -6.16
C GLN A 25 -3.01 -20.26 -4.83
N GLY A 26 -4.29 -20.02 -4.61
CA GLY A 26 -4.96 -20.35 -3.37
C GLY A 26 -4.74 -19.30 -2.27
N PRO A 27 -5.35 -19.52 -1.09
CA PRO A 27 -5.27 -18.56 0.01
C PRO A 27 -3.92 -18.58 0.70
N GLY A 28 -3.73 -17.66 1.63
CA GLY A 28 -2.51 -17.61 2.45
C GLY A 28 -1.56 -16.49 2.11
N HIS A 29 -1.88 -15.68 1.11
CA HIS A 29 -1.07 -14.53 0.73
C HIS A 29 -1.73 -13.24 1.21
N VAL A 30 -0.91 -12.23 1.51
CA VAL A 30 -1.37 -10.91 1.89
C VAL A 30 -0.69 -9.87 1.02
N ALA A 31 -1.34 -8.73 0.85
CA ALA A 31 -0.81 -7.63 0.05
C ALA A 31 0.26 -6.89 0.83
N VAL A 32 1.34 -6.52 0.16
CA VAL A 32 2.45 -5.78 0.73
C VAL A 32 2.79 -4.61 -0.18
N LEU A 33 2.92 -3.43 0.39
CA LEU A 33 3.36 -2.24 -0.31
C LEU A 33 4.80 -1.95 0.08
N GLU A 34 5.71 -1.99 -0.90
CA GLU A 34 7.12 -1.70 -0.69
C GLU A 34 7.46 -0.34 -1.29
N TRP A 35 8.10 0.51 -0.50
CA TRP A 35 8.47 1.84 -0.95
C TRP A 35 9.63 1.79 -1.93
N GLN A 36 9.44 2.40 -3.08
CA GLN A 36 10.47 2.54 -4.10
C GLN A 36 10.80 4.02 -4.26
N LYS A 37 11.96 4.41 -3.78
CA LYS A 37 12.40 5.80 -3.80
C LYS A 37 12.95 6.20 -5.16
N GLU A 38 13.65 5.29 -5.82
CA GLU A 38 14.28 5.58 -7.10
C GLU A 38 14.47 4.29 -7.90
N ASP A 39 14.63 4.46 -9.19
CA ASP A 39 14.98 3.35 -10.09
C ASP A 39 16.12 3.85 -10.97
N PRO A 40 17.33 3.27 -10.86
CA PRO A 40 18.48 3.71 -11.66
C PRO A 40 18.26 3.63 -13.16
N SER A 41 17.34 2.78 -13.60
CA SER A 41 17.00 2.63 -15.02
C SER A 41 16.09 3.74 -15.54
N TYR A 42 15.52 4.54 -14.63
CA TYR A 42 14.55 5.57 -14.99
C TYR A 42 14.90 6.89 -14.30
N PRO A 43 15.53 7.83 -15.01
CA PRO A 43 15.92 9.10 -14.40
C PRO A 43 14.77 9.97 -13.94
N HIS A 44 13.56 9.70 -14.43
CA HIS A 44 12.35 10.44 -14.04
C HIS A 44 11.40 9.62 -13.19
N PHE A 45 11.94 8.62 -12.51
CA PHE A 45 11.12 7.77 -11.64
C PHE A 45 10.50 8.58 -10.50
N VAL A 46 9.19 8.42 -10.32
CA VAL A 46 8.46 9.08 -9.22
C VAL A 46 8.40 8.10 -8.05
N PRO A 47 8.82 8.52 -6.84
CA PRO A 47 8.73 7.64 -5.67
C PRO A 47 7.30 7.16 -5.45
N GLN A 48 7.14 5.87 -5.22
CA GLN A 48 5.83 5.24 -5.08
C GLN A 48 5.97 3.92 -4.34
N PHE A 49 4.82 3.35 -3.94
CA PHE A 49 4.80 1.99 -3.44
C PHE A 49 4.62 1.01 -4.59
N ALA A 50 5.35 -0.09 -4.52
CA ALA A 50 5.13 -1.22 -5.41
C ALA A 50 4.28 -2.25 -4.69
N LEU A 51 3.24 -2.74 -5.33
CA LEU A 51 2.38 -3.78 -4.78
C LEU A 51 2.97 -5.15 -5.06
N CYS A 52 3.10 -5.96 -4.00
CA CYS A 52 3.47 -7.36 -4.13
C CYS A 52 2.66 -8.18 -3.15
N PHE A 53 2.83 -9.50 -3.19
CA PHE A 53 2.10 -10.42 -2.31
C PHE A 53 3.08 -11.36 -1.68
N GLU A 54 2.93 -11.59 -0.38
CA GLU A 54 3.78 -12.47 0.39
C GLU A 54 2.93 -13.44 1.18
N LYS A 55 3.52 -14.56 1.59
CA LYS A 55 2.85 -15.47 2.50
C LYS A 55 2.68 -14.78 3.85
N ARG A 56 1.51 -14.95 4.46
CA ARG A 56 1.16 -14.29 5.71
C ARG A 56 2.21 -14.49 6.81
N ASP A 57 2.78 -15.68 6.92
CA ASP A 57 3.74 -15.99 7.96
C ASP A 57 5.13 -15.39 7.69
N LEU A 58 5.35 -14.78 6.53
CA LEU A 58 6.60 -14.10 6.20
C LEU A 58 6.56 -12.60 6.42
N VAL A 59 5.40 -12.03 6.79
CA VAL A 59 5.27 -10.59 7.01
C VAL A 59 5.25 -10.27 8.50
N ASP A 60 5.73 -9.07 8.83
CA ASP A 60 5.73 -8.56 10.20
C ASP A 60 4.34 -8.03 10.54
N PRO A 61 3.63 -8.61 11.52
CA PRO A 61 2.28 -8.15 11.87
C PRO A 61 2.21 -6.69 12.31
N SER A 62 3.31 -6.14 12.81
CA SER A 62 3.34 -4.74 13.24
C SER A 62 3.26 -3.74 12.09
N ARG A 63 3.44 -4.21 10.86
CA ARG A 63 3.41 -3.36 9.67
C ARG A 63 2.07 -3.31 8.97
N VAL A 64 1.03 -3.80 9.62
CA VAL A 64 -0.32 -3.77 9.05
C VAL A 64 -0.81 -2.32 8.91
N MET A 65 -1.52 -2.05 7.82
CA MET A 65 -2.10 -0.74 7.54
C MET A 65 -3.61 -0.79 7.77
N GLU A 66 -4.19 0.38 8.01
CA GLU A 66 -5.63 0.53 8.10
C GLU A 66 -6.20 0.73 6.69
N CYS A 67 -7.21 -0.05 6.32
CA CYS A 67 -7.82 0.02 5.00
C CYS A 67 -9.21 0.64 5.11
N ASP A 68 -9.41 1.76 4.42
CA ASP A 68 -10.65 2.51 4.49
C ASP A 68 -11.80 1.76 3.79
N GLY A 69 -12.85 1.46 4.54
CA GLY A 69 -14.05 0.85 3.98
C GLY A 69 -13.94 -0.59 3.52
N LYS A 70 -12.81 -1.24 3.74
CA LYS A 70 -12.58 -2.62 3.28
C LYS A 70 -11.94 -3.46 4.36
N ASP A 71 -12.26 -4.73 4.37
CA ASP A 71 -11.71 -5.71 5.31
C ASP A 71 -10.61 -6.53 4.60
N VAL A 72 -9.55 -5.85 4.23
CA VAL A 72 -8.41 -6.44 3.52
C VAL A 72 -7.15 -6.12 4.30
N GLU A 73 -6.29 -7.11 4.49
CA GLU A 73 -5.02 -6.91 5.18
C GLU A 73 -3.96 -6.45 4.18
N VAL A 74 -3.36 -5.29 4.46
CA VAL A 74 -2.26 -4.75 3.67
C VAL A 74 -1.15 -4.36 4.63
N PHE A 75 0.09 -4.72 4.29
CA PHE A 75 1.27 -4.43 5.09
C PHE A 75 2.16 -3.46 4.31
N GLN A 76 2.95 -2.65 5.01
CA GLN A 76 3.84 -1.70 4.37
C GLN A 76 5.28 -1.88 4.85
N TYR A 77 6.22 -1.79 3.92
CA TYR A 77 7.65 -1.77 4.20
C TYR A 77 8.21 -0.47 3.66
N ALA A 78 8.18 0.57 4.51
CA ALA A 78 8.65 1.90 4.17
C ALA A 78 9.49 2.44 5.31
N PRO A 79 10.38 3.42 5.04
CA PRO A 79 11.11 4.11 6.11
C PRO A 79 10.13 4.79 7.06
N ASP A 80 10.43 4.79 8.35
CA ASP A 80 9.55 5.37 9.36
C ASP A 80 9.28 6.85 9.11
N ASP A 81 10.26 7.56 8.55
CA ASP A 81 10.13 8.99 8.30
C ASP A 81 9.34 9.34 7.04
N LEU A 82 8.99 8.34 6.22
CA LEU A 82 8.23 8.58 5.00
C LEU A 82 6.90 9.27 5.28
N PHE A 83 6.23 8.86 6.36
CA PHE A 83 4.90 9.36 6.70
C PHE A 83 4.94 10.61 7.57
N GLY A 84 6.13 11.13 7.87
CA GLY A 84 6.29 12.33 8.68
C GLY A 84 5.96 12.13 10.14
N THR A 85 5.94 13.22 10.90
CA THR A 85 5.67 13.19 12.35
C THR A 85 4.33 13.83 12.70
N ASP A 86 3.76 14.63 11.81
CA ASP A 86 2.56 15.39 12.05
C ASP A 86 1.40 14.89 11.22
N GLY A 87 0.20 14.87 11.84
CA GLY A 87 -1.03 14.54 11.15
C GLY A 87 -1.08 13.10 10.64
N GLN A 88 -2.18 12.78 10.02
CA GLN A 88 -2.40 11.47 9.41
C GLN A 88 -2.05 11.53 7.93
N LYS A 89 -1.43 10.47 7.45
CA LYS A 89 -1.12 10.31 6.03
C LYS A 89 -1.99 9.23 5.43
N PHE A 90 -2.17 9.32 4.11
CA PHE A 90 -2.96 8.35 3.36
C PHE A 90 -2.14 7.80 2.20
N VAL A 91 -2.36 6.53 1.89
CA VAL A 91 -1.89 5.95 0.64
C VAL A 91 -3.05 5.95 -0.33
N ASP A 92 -2.89 6.65 -1.44
CA ASP A 92 -3.93 6.82 -2.44
C ASP A 92 -3.46 6.30 -3.80
N LEU A 93 -4.40 6.00 -4.67
CA LEU A 93 -4.11 5.57 -6.02
C LEU A 93 -4.31 6.75 -6.97
N ARG A 94 -3.22 7.22 -7.58
CA ARG A 94 -3.24 8.33 -8.55
C ARG A 94 -2.39 7.95 -9.75
N ASP A 95 -2.97 8.04 -10.94
CA ASP A 95 -2.29 7.67 -12.19
C ASP A 95 -1.73 6.25 -12.14
N ASN A 96 -2.50 5.32 -11.56
CA ASN A 96 -2.11 3.91 -11.37
C ASN A 96 -0.90 3.72 -10.47
N LYS A 97 -0.62 4.69 -9.59
CA LYS A 97 0.48 4.62 -8.64
C LYS A 97 -0.03 4.78 -7.22
N PHE A 98 0.57 4.03 -6.30
CA PHE A 98 0.26 4.16 -4.87
C PHE A 98 1.17 5.24 -4.30
N VAL A 99 0.61 6.38 -3.97
CA VAL A 99 1.35 7.54 -3.50
C VAL A 99 0.90 7.95 -2.10
N VAL A 100 1.77 8.65 -1.37
CA VAL A 100 1.45 9.17 -0.03
C VAL A 100 0.91 10.58 -0.17
N VAL A 101 -0.24 10.84 0.44
CA VAL A 101 -0.89 12.14 0.39
C VAL A 101 -1.30 12.58 1.80
N ASP A 102 -1.48 13.88 1.98
CA ASP A 102 -1.81 14.45 3.28
C ASP A 102 -3.30 14.41 3.60
N SER A 103 -4.15 14.26 2.60
CA SER A 103 -5.59 14.28 2.80
C SER A 103 -6.26 13.22 1.91
N ASN A 104 -7.43 12.76 2.37
CA ASN A 104 -8.21 11.78 1.64
C ASN A 104 -9.11 12.47 0.63
N GLU A 105 -8.52 12.97 -0.45
CA GLU A 105 -9.25 13.64 -1.53
C GLU A 105 -9.52 12.70 -2.70
N SER A 106 -9.70 11.43 -2.40
CA SER A 106 -9.88 10.42 -3.45
C SER A 106 -11.16 10.61 -4.27
N ALA A 107 -12.12 11.36 -3.72
CA ALA A 107 -13.36 11.61 -4.43
C ALA A 107 -13.23 12.70 -5.50
N ALA A 108 -12.15 13.40 -5.50
CA ALA A 108 -11.94 14.48 -6.45
C ALA A 108 -11.68 13.97 -7.85
#